data_131f1aa9726e8ab8c61079069c30ca8d
#
_entry.id   131f1aa9726e8ab8c61079069c30ca8d
#
_cell.length_a   1.000
_cell.length_b   1.000
_cell.length_c   1.000
_cell.angle_alpha   90.00
_cell.angle_beta   90.00
_cell.angle_gamma   90.00
#
_symmetry.space_group_name_H-M   'P 1'
#
loop_
_entity.id
_entity.type
_entity.pdbx_description
1 polymer ?
#
loop_
_entity_poly.entity_id
_entity_poly.type
_entity_poly.pdbx_seq_one_letter_code
_entity_poly.pdbx_strand_id
1 'polypeptide(L)'
;MYHKSIAVLLLITLFVFSGITFVGNKAGYNSFWFCIITILASTGFSLFIGAASRNFPILDIADDVNRLAVRFGVNWFKKLLSISRWDLITKQLRPTLNSKTPPLSLLQSFQSNFVAHSWGFLVHLWAAIFAKDYLLSVAFLLITGYFLHLLPSILQLHLLWRVQKLKSL
;
A
#
# COMPACT_ATOMS: atom_id res chain seq x y z
N MET A 1 -9.75 -23.61 7.39
CA MET A 1 -10.28 -22.35 6.79
C MET A 1 -9.17 -21.50 6.17
N TYR A 2 -8.01 -21.38 6.77
CA TYR A 2 -6.89 -20.53 6.32
C TYR A 2 -6.37 -20.85 4.89
N HIS A 3 -6.19 -22.15 4.56
CA HIS A 3 -5.66 -22.56 3.24
C HIS A 3 -6.55 -22.16 2.05
N LYS A 4 -7.88 -22.18 2.22
CA LYS A 4 -8.80 -21.76 1.14
C LYS A 4 -8.69 -20.26 0.85
N SER A 5 -8.52 -19.44 1.90
CA SER A 5 -8.34 -17.98 1.74
C SER A 5 -7.02 -17.63 1.04
N ILE A 6 -5.93 -18.33 1.33
CA ILE A 6 -4.64 -18.13 0.66
C ILE A 6 -4.72 -18.50 -0.82
N ALA A 7 -5.33 -19.64 -1.15
CA ALA A 7 -5.49 -20.06 -2.55
C ALA A 7 -6.30 -19.02 -3.36
N VAL A 8 -7.38 -18.49 -2.79
CA VAL A 8 -8.18 -17.43 -3.43
C VAL A 8 -7.36 -16.16 -3.64
N LEU A 9 -6.57 -15.74 -2.64
CA LEU A 9 -5.69 -14.58 -2.76
C LEU A 9 -4.66 -14.77 -3.87
N LEU A 10 -4.03 -15.95 -3.96
CA LEU A 10 -3.08 -16.26 -5.02
C LEU A 10 -3.72 -16.23 -6.41
N LEU A 11 -4.90 -16.81 -6.57
CA LEU A 11 -5.64 -16.79 -7.84
C LEU A 11 -5.99 -15.36 -8.28
N ILE A 12 -6.47 -14.52 -7.37
CA ILE A 12 -6.79 -13.12 -7.69
C ILE A 12 -5.50 -12.36 -8.03
N THR A 13 -4.41 -12.60 -7.30
CA THR A 13 -3.11 -12.00 -7.61
C THR A 13 -2.67 -12.35 -9.02
N LEU A 14 -2.68 -13.63 -9.37
CA LEU A 14 -2.34 -14.09 -10.73
C LEU A 14 -3.25 -13.46 -11.78
N PHE A 15 -4.54 -13.38 -11.51
CA PHE A 15 -5.50 -12.76 -12.43
C PHE A 15 -5.20 -11.27 -12.67
N VAL A 16 -4.92 -10.50 -11.61
CA VAL A 16 -4.59 -9.06 -11.74
C VAL A 16 -3.30 -8.86 -12.52
N PHE A 17 -2.23 -9.59 -12.17
CA PHE A 17 -0.94 -9.45 -12.84
C PHE A 17 -1.00 -9.88 -14.32
N SER A 18 -1.67 -11.00 -14.61
CA SER A 18 -1.90 -11.46 -16.00
C SER A 18 -2.78 -10.48 -16.76
N GLY A 19 -3.82 -9.94 -16.13
CA GLY A 19 -4.73 -8.96 -16.74
C GLY A 19 -3.99 -7.68 -17.15
N ILE A 20 -3.11 -7.15 -16.29
CA ILE A 20 -2.29 -5.98 -16.63
C ILE A 20 -1.37 -6.27 -17.81
N THR A 21 -0.70 -7.43 -17.81
CA THR A 21 0.14 -7.84 -18.93
C THR A 21 -0.67 -7.97 -20.23
N PHE A 22 -1.87 -8.56 -20.15
CA PHE A 22 -2.78 -8.65 -21.29
C PHE A 22 -3.19 -7.28 -21.83
N VAL A 23 -3.56 -6.36 -20.95
CA VAL A 23 -3.91 -4.97 -21.34
C VAL A 23 -2.73 -4.29 -22.03
N GLY A 24 -1.52 -4.41 -21.48
CA GLY A 24 -0.32 -3.86 -22.10
C GLY A 24 -0.06 -4.41 -23.50
N ASN A 25 -0.23 -5.73 -23.69
CA ASN A 25 -0.08 -6.38 -24.99
C ASN A 25 -1.14 -5.92 -26.02
N LYS A 26 -2.35 -5.59 -25.56
CA LYS A 26 -3.47 -5.17 -26.44
C LYS A 26 -3.49 -3.67 -26.71
N ALA A 27 -3.31 -2.83 -25.69
CA ALA A 27 -3.38 -1.39 -25.79
C ALA A 27 -2.03 -0.73 -26.09
N GLY A 28 -0.93 -1.46 -25.95
CA GLY A 28 0.43 -0.94 -25.97
C GLY A 28 0.90 -0.44 -24.62
N TYR A 29 2.11 -0.83 -24.22
CA TYR A 29 2.72 -0.44 -22.95
C TYR A 29 3.08 1.06 -22.86
N ASN A 30 3.09 1.77 -23.98
CA ASN A 30 3.25 3.23 -24.09
C ASN A 30 1.92 3.97 -24.05
N SER A 31 0.81 3.27 -23.99
CA SER A 31 -0.53 3.85 -24.06
C SER A 31 -0.90 4.51 -22.73
N PHE A 32 -1.53 5.68 -22.79
CA PHE A 32 -2.14 6.32 -21.63
C PHE A 32 -3.15 5.41 -20.93
N TRP A 33 -3.94 4.65 -21.70
CA TRP A 33 -4.92 3.70 -21.16
C TRP A 33 -4.29 2.58 -20.35
N PHE A 34 -3.13 2.05 -20.77
CA PHE A 34 -2.38 1.08 -19.99
C PHE A 34 -2.02 1.63 -18.60
N CYS A 35 -1.52 2.86 -18.54
CA CYS A 35 -1.17 3.49 -17.27
C CYS A 35 -2.40 3.70 -16.37
N ILE A 36 -3.50 4.22 -16.92
CA ILE A 36 -4.74 4.45 -16.16
C ILE A 36 -5.35 3.13 -15.64
N ILE A 37 -5.43 2.12 -16.48
CA ILE A 37 -5.95 0.80 -16.08
C ILE A 37 -5.07 0.19 -14.98
N THR A 38 -3.75 0.35 -15.06
CA THR A 38 -2.83 -0.11 -14.01
C THR A 38 -3.11 0.60 -12.67
N ILE A 39 -3.33 1.91 -12.67
CA ILE A 39 -3.68 2.67 -11.45
C ILE A 39 -4.99 2.17 -10.86
N LEU A 40 -6.03 2.02 -11.68
CA LEU A 40 -7.34 1.54 -11.22
C LEU A 40 -7.26 0.11 -10.69
N ALA A 41 -6.59 -0.77 -11.41
CA ALA A 41 -6.40 -2.17 -11.01
C ALA A 41 -5.59 -2.28 -9.71
N SER A 42 -4.48 -1.52 -9.57
CA SER A 42 -3.68 -1.50 -8.35
C SER A 42 -4.46 -1.00 -7.14
N THR A 43 -5.29 0.04 -7.32
CA THR A 43 -6.13 0.58 -6.25
C THR A 43 -7.21 -0.42 -5.85
N GLY A 44 -7.95 -1.00 -6.79
CA GLY A 44 -8.98 -2.00 -6.52
C GLY A 44 -8.41 -3.26 -5.86
N PHE A 45 -7.28 -3.74 -6.37
CA PHE A 45 -6.57 -4.88 -5.81
C PHE A 45 -6.05 -4.61 -4.39
N SER A 46 -5.52 -3.41 -4.14
CA SER A 46 -5.07 -2.98 -2.81
C SER A 46 -6.21 -3.02 -1.79
N LEU A 47 -7.38 -2.49 -2.13
CA LEU A 47 -8.55 -2.50 -1.25
C LEU A 47 -8.99 -3.94 -0.93
N PHE A 48 -9.00 -4.82 -1.92
CA PHE A 48 -9.36 -6.22 -1.74
C PHE A 48 -8.36 -6.95 -0.82
N ILE A 49 -7.05 -6.83 -1.08
CA ILE A 49 -5.99 -7.46 -0.28
C ILE A 49 -5.99 -6.90 1.15
N GLY A 50 -6.17 -5.60 1.31
CA GLY A 50 -6.29 -4.97 2.63
C GLY A 50 -7.43 -5.56 3.45
N ALA A 51 -8.62 -5.70 2.86
CA ALA A 51 -9.75 -6.32 3.53
C ALA A 51 -9.48 -7.79 3.91
N ALA A 52 -8.88 -8.55 3.00
CA ALA A 52 -8.54 -9.96 3.23
C ALA A 52 -7.45 -10.16 4.30
N SER A 53 -6.50 -9.22 4.43
CA SER A 53 -5.39 -9.29 5.38
C SER A 53 -5.72 -8.79 6.79
N ARG A 54 -6.92 -8.26 7.01
CA ARG A 54 -7.31 -7.64 8.29
C ARG A 54 -7.18 -8.57 9.50
N ASN A 55 -7.38 -9.86 9.31
CA ASN A 55 -7.33 -10.88 10.36
C ASN A 55 -5.97 -11.61 10.43
N PHE A 56 -4.95 -11.13 9.72
CA PHE A 56 -3.61 -11.72 9.81
C PHE A 56 -2.97 -11.38 11.17
N PRO A 57 -2.05 -12.23 11.65
CA PRO A 57 -1.26 -11.93 12.86
C PRO A 57 -0.59 -10.56 12.74
N ILE A 58 -0.59 -9.81 13.85
CA ILE A 58 0.04 -8.48 13.85
C ILE A 58 1.55 -8.64 13.70
N LEU A 59 2.12 -7.95 12.72
CA LEU A 59 3.55 -7.89 12.47
C LEU A 59 4.24 -7.11 13.59
N ASP A 60 5.31 -7.66 14.13
CA ASP A 60 6.23 -6.92 15.01
C ASP A 60 7.23 -6.13 14.17
N ILE A 61 7.31 -4.84 14.40
CA ILE A 61 8.12 -3.92 13.59
C ILE A 61 9.39 -3.54 14.34
N ALA A 62 10.53 -4.01 13.84
CA ALA A 62 11.84 -3.68 14.38
C ALA A 62 12.18 -2.19 14.22
N ASP A 63 12.98 -1.66 15.13
CA ASP A 63 13.41 -0.25 15.14
C ASP A 63 14.18 0.13 13.86
N ASP A 64 14.95 -0.79 13.29
CA ASP A 64 15.69 -0.57 12.05
C ASP A 64 14.77 -0.34 10.85
N VAL A 65 13.69 -1.12 10.78
CA VAL A 65 12.67 -0.96 9.73
C VAL A 65 12.01 0.42 9.84
N ASN A 66 11.73 0.87 11.06
CA ASN A 66 11.19 2.21 11.27
C ASN A 66 12.21 3.30 10.89
N ARG A 67 13.51 3.14 11.19
CA ARG A 67 14.56 4.09 10.75
C ARG A 67 14.62 4.21 9.24
N LEU A 68 14.50 3.10 8.52
CA LEU A 68 14.39 3.11 7.05
C LEU A 68 13.15 3.86 6.59
N ALA A 69 11.99 3.60 7.18
CA ALA A 69 10.73 4.29 6.85
C ALA A 69 10.88 5.82 6.96
N VAL A 70 11.53 6.31 8.01
CA VAL A 70 11.80 7.76 8.19
C VAL A 70 12.72 8.28 7.07
N ARG A 71 13.76 7.55 6.67
CA ARG A 71 14.67 7.92 5.57
C ARG A 71 13.97 7.96 4.22
N PHE A 72 13.02 7.06 3.97
CA PHE A 72 12.24 7.00 2.73
C PHE A 72 11.14 8.06 2.62
N GLY A 73 11.11 9.05 3.50
CA GLY A 73 10.30 10.25 3.32
C GLY A 73 8.99 10.30 4.11
N VAL A 74 8.81 9.47 5.13
CA VAL A 74 7.61 9.51 6.01
C VAL A 74 7.34 10.90 6.55
N ASN A 75 8.36 11.63 7.00
CA ASN A 75 8.17 12.96 7.57
C ASN A 75 7.72 13.98 6.52
N TRP A 76 8.27 13.89 5.31
CA TRP A 76 7.85 14.72 4.18
C TRP A 76 6.40 14.39 3.77
N PHE A 77 6.06 13.11 3.69
CA PHE A 77 4.70 12.68 3.35
C PHE A 77 3.67 13.11 4.39
N LYS A 78 4.00 13.03 5.69
CA LYS A 78 3.15 13.60 6.76
C LYS A 78 2.90 15.10 6.57
N LYS A 79 3.94 15.86 6.19
CA LYS A 79 3.81 17.29 5.92
C LYS A 79 2.89 17.53 4.71
N LEU A 80 3.03 16.74 3.63
CA LEU A 80 2.16 16.81 2.46
C LEU A 80 0.69 16.53 2.82
N LEU A 81 0.43 15.49 3.62
CA LEU A 81 -0.92 15.15 4.09
C LEU A 81 -1.51 16.27 4.97
N SER A 82 -0.69 16.93 5.79
CA SER A 82 -1.13 18.06 6.61
C SER A 82 -1.50 19.26 5.75
N ILE A 83 -0.70 19.59 4.73
CA ILE A 83 -0.98 20.69 3.79
C ILE A 83 -2.26 20.43 2.99
N SER A 84 -2.49 19.20 2.54
CA SER A 84 -3.70 18.81 1.82
C SER A 84 -4.94 18.65 2.72
N ARG A 85 -4.82 18.91 4.04
CA ARG A 85 -5.86 18.68 5.06
C ARG A 85 -6.38 17.23 5.13
N TRP A 86 -5.69 16.30 4.52
CA TRP A 86 -6.03 14.87 4.59
C TRP A 86 -5.96 14.33 6.01
N ASP A 87 -5.12 14.94 6.86
CA ASP A 87 -5.00 14.64 8.27
C ASP A 87 -6.30 14.92 9.05
N LEU A 88 -7.12 15.89 8.64
CA LEU A 88 -8.43 16.17 9.25
C LEU A 88 -9.40 15.01 9.05
N ILE A 89 -9.45 14.46 7.84
CA ILE A 89 -10.28 13.29 7.53
C ILE A 89 -9.81 12.08 8.35
N THR A 90 -8.51 11.85 8.40
CA THR A 90 -7.96 10.72 9.16
C THR A 90 -8.09 10.88 10.68
N LYS A 91 -8.06 12.10 11.22
CA LYS A 91 -8.31 12.38 12.65
C LYS A 91 -9.74 12.06 13.06
N GLN A 92 -10.73 12.39 12.23
CA GLN A 92 -12.12 12.03 12.48
C GLN A 92 -12.37 10.53 12.50
N LEU A 93 -11.61 9.78 11.68
CA LEU A 93 -11.71 8.34 11.58
C LEU A 93 -10.90 7.59 12.67
N ARG A 94 -10.08 8.30 13.47
CA ARG A 94 -9.14 7.70 14.44
C ARG A 94 -9.25 8.33 15.83
N PRO A 95 -10.40 8.21 16.52
CA PRO A 95 -10.61 8.87 17.83
C PRO A 95 -9.70 8.37 18.95
N THR A 96 -8.91 7.33 18.77
CA THR A 96 -8.26 6.59 19.87
C THR A 96 -6.74 6.51 19.84
N LEU A 97 -6.05 7.33 19.03
CA LEU A 97 -4.58 7.34 18.99
C LEU A 97 -3.90 7.77 20.30
N ASN A 98 -4.63 8.43 21.21
CA ASN A 98 -4.11 8.91 22.49
C ASN A 98 -4.44 7.97 23.67
N SER A 99 -5.04 6.82 23.43
CA SER A 99 -5.30 5.81 24.45
C SER A 99 -4.01 5.07 24.81
N LYS A 100 -3.72 4.94 26.13
CA LYS A 100 -2.60 4.10 26.62
C LYS A 100 -2.67 2.66 26.15
N THR A 101 -3.86 2.17 25.79
CA THR A 101 -4.10 0.85 25.22
C THR A 101 -4.87 1.00 23.91
N PRO A 102 -4.17 1.19 22.78
CA PRO A 102 -4.84 1.26 21.48
C PRO A 102 -5.57 -0.05 21.19
N PRO A 103 -6.81 0.00 20.71
CA PRO A 103 -7.60 -1.18 20.44
C PRO A 103 -6.92 -2.05 19.35
N LEU A 104 -7.05 -3.37 19.47
CA LEU A 104 -6.51 -4.34 18.50
C LEU A 104 -6.96 -3.99 17.07
N SER A 105 -8.17 -3.51 16.90
CA SER A 105 -8.73 -3.07 15.61
C SER A 105 -7.91 -1.96 14.94
N LEU A 106 -7.25 -1.09 15.72
CA LEU A 106 -6.39 -0.04 15.19
C LEU A 106 -5.09 -0.61 14.60
N LEU A 107 -4.46 -1.55 15.31
CA LEU A 107 -3.27 -2.25 14.82
C LEU A 107 -3.58 -3.04 13.55
N GLN A 108 -4.70 -3.77 13.55
CA GLN A 108 -5.18 -4.51 12.38
C GLN A 108 -5.45 -3.57 11.19
N SER A 109 -5.99 -2.38 11.44
CA SER A 109 -6.21 -1.38 10.39
C SER A 109 -4.90 -0.87 9.80
N PHE A 110 -3.90 -0.53 10.61
CA PHE A 110 -2.60 -0.10 10.10
C PHE A 110 -1.91 -1.21 9.30
N GLN A 111 -1.93 -2.44 9.81
CA GLN A 111 -1.35 -3.58 9.11
C GLN A 111 -2.06 -3.87 7.80
N SER A 112 -3.39 -3.91 7.78
CA SER A 112 -4.14 -4.18 6.55
C SER A 112 -3.90 -3.09 5.49
N ASN A 113 -3.81 -1.83 5.89
CA ASN A 113 -3.46 -0.73 5.00
C ASN A 113 -2.00 -0.82 4.50
N PHE A 114 -1.06 -1.20 5.38
CA PHE A 114 0.32 -1.47 4.97
C PHE A 114 0.38 -2.56 3.89
N VAL A 115 -0.26 -3.70 4.14
CA VAL A 115 -0.31 -4.82 3.18
C VAL A 115 -0.99 -4.40 1.88
N ALA A 116 -2.13 -3.70 1.97
CA ALA A 116 -2.87 -3.18 0.81
C ALA A 116 -1.97 -2.34 -0.11
N HIS A 117 -1.35 -1.32 0.46
CA HIS A 117 -0.51 -0.41 -0.33
C HIS A 117 0.77 -1.09 -0.83
N SER A 118 1.36 -2.02 -0.06
CA SER A 118 2.52 -2.78 -0.52
C SER A 118 2.20 -3.59 -1.79
N TRP A 119 1.07 -4.28 -1.82
CA TRP A 119 0.60 -5.01 -3.00
C TRP A 119 0.26 -4.09 -4.17
N GLY A 120 -0.37 -2.94 -3.91
CA GLY A 120 -0.59 -1.93 -4.95
C GLY A 120 0.71 -1.45 -5.60
N PHE A 121 1.76 -1.23 -4.79
CA PHE A 121 3.08 -0.87 -5.31
C PHE A 121 3.69 -1.99 -6.16
N LEU A 122 3.56 -3.25 -5.76
CA LEU A 122 4.03 -4.40 -6.55
C LEU A 122 3.36 -4.48 -7.92
N VAL A 123 2.07 -4.12 -8.03
CA VAL A 123 1.37 -4.02 -9.31
C VAL A 123 2.00 -2.97 -10.22
N HIS A 124 2.35 -1.79 -9.68
CA HIS A 124 3.03 -0.74 -10.44
C HIS A 124 4.44 -1.17 -10.89
N LEU A 125 5.21 -1.83 -10.01
CA LEU A 125 6.52 -2.38 -10.37
C LEU A 125 6.42 -3.42 -11.49
N TRP A 126 5.46 -4.32 -11.39
CA TRP A 126 5.19 -5.32 -12.43
C TRP A 126 4.90 -4.65 -13.77
N ALA A 127 3.96 -3.70 -13.80
CA ALA A 127 3.62 -2.98 -15.01
C ALA A 127 4.84 -2.22 -15.60
N ALA A 128 5.66 -1.59 -14.75
CA ALA A 128 6.87 -0.89 -15.17
C ALA A 128 7.92 -1.82 -15.79
N ILE A 129 8.08 -3.06 -15.27
CA ILE A 129 8.99 -4.06 -15.85
C ILE A 129 8.58 -4.41 -17.28
N PHE A 130 7.29 -4.58 -17.54
CA PHE A 130 6.80 -4.88 -18.90
C PHE A 130 6.84 -3.66 -19.82
N ALA A 131 6.73 -2.45 -19.28
CA ALA A 131 6.85 -1.19 -20.02
C ALA A 131 8.30 -0.71 -20.18
N LYS A 132 9.31 -1.53 -19.87
CA LYS A 132 10.74 -1.13 -19.76
C LYS A 132 11.29 -0.37 -20.98
N ASP A 133 10.78 -0.66 -22.18
CA ASP A 133 11.21 -0.02 -23.42
C ASP A 133 10.56 1.35 -23.65
N TYR A 134 9.66 1.80 -22.74
CA TYR A 134 8.90 3.04 -22.83
C TYR A 134 9.14 3.92 -21.60
N LEU A 135 10.20 4.71 -21.63
CA LEU A 135 10.69 5.49 -20.47
C LEU A 135 9.61 6.36 -19.81
N LEU A 136 8.75 7.01 -20.58
CA LEU A 136 7.68 7.84 -20.03
C LEU A 136 6.65 7.03 -19.25
N SER A 137 6.27 5.85 -19.75
CA SER A 137 5.33 4.95 -19.06
C SER A 137 5.97 4.42 -17.77
N VAL A 138 7.23 4.00 -17.82
CA VAL A 138 7.98 3.56 -16.63
C VAL A 138 8.03 4.67 -15.59
N ALA A 139 8.45 5.88 -15.98
CA ALA A 139 8.52 7.02 -15.07
C ALA A 139 7.16 7.33 -14.45
N PHE A 140 6.10 7.37 -15.24
CA PHE A 140 4.74 7.63 -14.79
C PHE A 140 4.26 6.55 -13.80
N LEU A 141 4.46 5.26 -14.12
CA LEU A 141 4.07 4.15 -13.26
C LEU A 141 4.84 4.14 -11.93
N LEU A 142 6.15 4.41 -11.96
CA LEU A 142 6.96 4.46 -10.74
C LEU A 142 6.59 5.66 -9.87
N ILE A 143 6.38 6.85 -10.47
CA ILE A 143 5.96 8.04 -9.74
C ILE A 143 4.59 7.82 -9.10
N THR A 144 3.60 7.36 -9.86
CA THR A 144 2.26 7.11 -9.33
C THR A 144 2.26 6.00 -8.29
N GLY A 145 2.98 4.90 -8.52
CA GLY A 145 3.17 3.82 -7.55
C GLY A 145 3.82 4.30 -6.25
N TYR A 146 4.83 5.16 -6.34
CA TYR A 146 5.49 5.75 -5.19
C TYR A 146 4.51 6.59 -4.34
N PHE A 147 3.78 7.52 -4.96
CA PHE A 147 2.88 8.42 -4.24
C PHE A 147 1.60 7.75 -3.75
N LEU A 148 0.98 6.90 -4.57
CA LEU A 148 -0.31 6.27 -4.23
C LEU A 148 -0.15 5.06 -3.31
N HIS A 149 1.00 4.40 -3.35
CA HIS A 149 1.17 3.14 -2.65
C HIS A 149 2.40 3.07 -1.74
N LEU A 150 3.61 3.34 -2.23
CA LEU A 150 4.82 3.16 -1.42
C LEU A 150 4.84 4.11 -0.22
N LEU A 151 4.62 5.40 -0.41
CA LEU A 151 4.60 6.37 0.71
C LEU A 151 3.48 6.09 1.72
N PRO A 152 2.23 5.82 1.33
CA PRO A 152 1.20 5.38 2.27
C PRO A 152 1.57 4.09 3.01
N SER A 153 2.15 3.10 2.33
CA SER A 153 2.61 1.84 2.94
C SER A 153 3.63 2.11 4.05
N ILE A 154 4.68 2.88 3.74
CA ILE A 154 5.74 3.23 4.69
C ILE A 154 5.18 4.04 5.88
N LEU A 155 4.20 4.93 5.63
CA LEU A 155 3.52 5.66 6.70
C LEU A 155 2.75 4.71 7.64
N GLN A 156 2.02 3.73 7.10
CA GLN A 156 1.27 2.77 7.91
C GLN A 156 2.22 1.89 8.76
N LEU A 157 3.36 1.49 8.18
CA LEU A 157 4.40 0.76 8.89
C LEU A 157 4.96 1.56 10.07
N HIS A 158 5.28 2.84 9.87
CA HIS A 158 5.73 3.75 10.91
C HIS A 158 4.66 3.95 12.03
N LEU A 159 3.39 4.07 11.65
CA LEU A 159 2.30 4.18 12.62
C LEU A 159 2.12 2.89 13.42
N LEU A 160 2.22 1.73 12.79
CA LEU A 160 2.16 0.42 13.45
C LEU A 160 3.28 0.30 14.49
N TRP A 161 4.54 0.58 14.11
CA TRP A 161 5.69 0.61 15.02
C TRP A 161 5.46 1.54 16.21
N ARG A 162 5.00 2.78 15.96
CA ARG A 162 4.77 3.78 17.00
C ARG A 162 3.73 3.31 18.03
N VAL A 163 2.67 2.66 17.58
CA VAL A 163 1.62 2.13 18.46
C VAL A 163 2.14 0.94 19.26
N GLN A 164 3.00 0.10 18.69
CA GLN A 164 3.62 -1.01 19.42
C GLN A 164 4.55 -0.52 20.53
N LYS A 165 5.36 0.51 20.27
CA LYS A 165 6.24 1.11 21.29
C LYS A 165 5.45 1.71 22.47
N LEU A 166 4.27 2.31 22.22
CA LEU A 166 3.41 2.82 23.29
C LEU A 166 2.83 1.72 24.19
N LYS A 167 2.75 0.47 23.70
CA LYS A 167 2.29 -0.67 24.51
C LYS A 167 3.40 -1.28 25.39
N SER A 168 4.65 -1.06 25.03
CA SER A 168 5.80 -1.60 25.76
C SER A 168 6.30 -0.69 26.91
N LEU A 169 5.69 0.47 27.07
CA LEU A 169 5.88 1.44 28.16
C LEU A 169 4.79 1.27 29.23
#